data_a888488b8ef70137a55d42b051fd8e58
#
_entry.id   a888488b8ef70137a55d42b051fd8e58
#
_cell.length_a   1.000
_cell.length_b   1.000
_cell.length_c   1.000
_cell.angle_alpha   90.00
_cell.angle_beta   90.00
_cell.angle_gamma   90.00
#
_symmetry.space_group_name_H-M   'P 1'
#
loop_
_entity.id
_entity.type
_entity.pdbx_description
1 polymer ?
#
loop_
_entity_poly.entity_id
_entity_poly.type
_entity_poly.pdbx_seq_one_letter_code
_entity_poly.pdbx_strand_id
1 'polypeptide(L)'
;MPAPEPIGSEGFGIGPPAAPAAQPAYPQAMPQQPSGAGADAFLRAFMEGAGITDTSQLQIPPEQLGRILGKVARTGTNELMRMLQDRAAVKLFVSNEDRTMRVATGNNPMKFMIDADQAFEALFLNPRDGYLTGADGFENALSDIRRHQAAVIAALQPALAEMLGGLSPDDIEGDIGGGIMGGGSRKAWDEFTKRWEARAAQGENGMLDAFIKAFSRHYADALRKM
;
A
#
# COMPACT_ATOMS: atom_id res chain seq x y z
N MET A 1 -58.53 2.05 66.55
CA MET A 1 -58.56 1.69 65.15
C MET A 1 -58.06 0.24 65.04
N PRO A 2 -58.94 -0.67 64.68
CA PRO A 2 -58.55 -2.10 64.57
C PRO A 2 -57.78 -2.39 63.27
N ALA A 3 -56.86 -3.33 63.33
CA ALA A 3 -56.03 -3.84 62.23
C ALA A 3 -56.87 -4.67 61.24
N PRO A 4 -56.55 -4.65 59.95
CA PRO A 4 -57.26 -5.46 58.95
C PRO A 4 -56.81 -6.95 59.00
N GLU A 5 -57.84 -7.78 58.84
CA GLU A 5 -57.71 -9.26 58.77
C GLU A 5 -57.00 -9.73 57.48
N PRO A 6 -56.33 -10.86 57.51
CA PRO A 6 -55.65 -11.43 56.32
C PRO A 6 -56.65 -12.12 55.38
N ILE A 7 -56.56 -11.85 54.10
CA ILE A 7 -57.35 -12.43 53.02
C ILE A 7 -56.82 -13.85 52.73
N GLY A 8 -57.74 -14.81 52.68
CA GLY A 8 -57.44 -16.23 52.46
C GLY A 8 -56.74 -16.52 51.12
N SER A 9 -55.80 -17.43 51.18
CA SER A 9 -55.08 -18.01 50.06
C SER A 9 -55.95 -19.05 49.37
N GLU A 10 -56.62 -18.72 48.27
CA GLU A 10 -57.14 -19.74 47.35
C GLU A 10 -56.02 -20.24 46.47
N GLY A 11 -55.72 -21.55 46.66
CA GLY A 11 -54.70 -22.23 45.90
C GLY A 11 -55.12 -22.47 44.45
N PHE A 12 -54.50 -21.77 43.52
CA PHE A 12 -54.51 -22.18 42.11
C PHE A 12 -53.55 -23.36 41.92
N GLY A 13 -54.12 -24.53 41.70
CA GLY A 13 -53.41 -25.74 41.33
C GLY A 13 -52.80 -25.59 39.92
N ILE A 14 -51.51 -25.32 39.87
CA ILE A 14 -50.75 -25.36 38.61
C ILE A 14 -50.37 -26.83 38.40
N GLY A 15 -51.04 -27.50 37.44
CA GLY A 15 -50.61 -28.83 36.97
C GLY A 15 -49.21 -28.79 36.38
N PRO A 16 -48.49 -29.93 36.37
CA PRO A 16 -47.13 -30.01 35.84
C PRO A 16 -47.12 -29.56 34.39
N PRO A 17 -46.07 -28.79 33.94
CA PRO A 17 -45.95 -28.35 32.57
C PRO A 17 -45.88 -29.53 31.62
N ALA A 18 -46.68 -29.50 30.57
CA ALA A 18 -46.63 -30.50 29.50
C ALA A 18 -45.23 -30.53 28.88
N ALA A 19 -44.70 -31.73 28.70
CA ALA A 19 -43.41 -31.94 28.06
C ALA A 19 -43.41 -31.26 26.67
N PRO A 20 -42.33 -30.53 26.30
CA PRO A 20 -42.26 -29.90 24.99
C PRO A 20 -42.34 -30.94 23.90
N ALA A 21 -43.26 -30.73 22.95
CA ALA A 21 -43.39 -31.56 21.77
C ALA A 21 -42.08 -31.65 21.03
N ALA A 22 -41.63 -32.87 20.74
CA ALA A 22 -40.45 -33.11 19.96
C ALA A 22 -40.53 -32.38 18.63
N GLN A 23 -39.65 -31.38 18.40
CA GLN A 23 -39.53 -30.74 17.13
C GLN A 23 -39.06 -31.78 16.09
N PRO A 24 -39.65 -31.79 14.86
CA PRO A 24 -39.16 -32.65 13.81
C PRO A 24 -37.67 -32.33 13.56
N ALA A 25 -36.84 -33.35 13.70
CA ALA A 25 -35.42 -33.25 13.36
C ALA A 25 -35.31 -32.89 11.86
N TYR A 26 -34.98 -31.65 11.57
CA TYR A 26 -34.50 -31.29 10.23
C TYR A 26 -33.24 -32.11 9.96
N PRO A 27 -33.13 -32.79 8.81
CA PRO A 27 -31.91 -33.47 8.47
C PRO A 27 -30.82 -32.37 8.40
N GLN A 28 -29.89 -32.41 9.35
CA GLN A 28 -28.69 -31.60 9.26
C GLN A 28 -27.99 -32.06 7.98
N ALA A 29 -27.92 -31.15 6.99
CA ALA A 29 -27.07 -31.34 5.82
C ALA A 29 -25.66 -31.56 6.36
N MET A 30 -25.18 -32.80 6.28
CA MET A 30 -23.78 -33.11 6.56
C MET A 30 -22.94 -32.16 5.68
N PRO A 31 -21.89 -31.49 6.23
CA PRO A 31 -20.99 -30.75 5.41
C PRO A 31 -20.47 -31.70 4.33
N GLN A 32 -20.81 -31.47 3.09
CA GLN A 32 -20.28 -32.21 1.96
C GLN A 32 -18.77 -31.98 2.00
N GLN A 33 -18.02 -33.01 2.33
CA GLN A 33 -16.58 -33.00 2.11
C GLN A 33 -16.36 -32.68 0.64
N PRO A 34 -15.50 -31.70 0.29
CA PRO A 34 -15.22 -31.43 -1.10
C PRO A 34 -14.82 -32.75 -1.76
N SER A 35 -15.55 -33.15 -2.79
CA SER A 35 -15.25 -34.36 -3.54
C SER A 35 -13.79 -34.30 -3.96
N GLY A 36 -13.00 -35.37 -3.82
CA GLY A 36 -11.57 -35.40 -4.13
C GLY A 36 -11.24 -34.80 -5.51
N ALA A 37 -12.15 -34.91 -6.48
CA ALA A 37 -12.04 -34.30 -7.78
C ALA A 37 -11.90 -32.74 -7.77
N GLY A 38 -12.56 -32.05 -6.84
CA GLY A 38 -12.45 -30.58 -6.70
C GLY A 38 -11.11 -30.17 -6.10
N ALA A 39 -10.64 -30.92 -5.12
CA ALA A 39 -9.33 -30.70 -4.49
C ALA A 39 -8.19 -30.93 -5.49
N ASP A 40 -8.26 -31.99 -6.29
CA ASP A 40 -7.28 -32.27 -7.34
C ASP A 40 -7.29 -31.22 -8.46
N ALA A 41 -8.47 -30.70 -8.82
CA ALA A 41 -8.58 -29.61 -9.82
C ALA A 41 -7.95 -28.31 -9.28
N PHE A 42 -8.17 -27.97 -8.03
CA PHE A 42 -7.54 -26.81 -7.38
C PHE A 42 -6.01 -26.94 -7.36
N LEU A 43 -5.50 -28.12 -6.96
CA LEU A 43 -4.04 -28.35 -6.92
C LEU A 43 -3.42 -28.25 -8.30
N ARG A 44 -4.05 -28.83 -9.33
CA ARG A 44 -3.54 -28.71 -10.72
C ARG A 44 -3.51 -27.25 -11.17
N ALA A 45 -4.60 -26.49 -10.96
CA ALA A 45 -4.64 -25.08 -11.33
C ALA A 45 -3.60 -24.22 -10.59
N PHE A 46 -3.39 -24.52 -9.31
CA PHE A 46 -2.33 -23.86 -8.53
C PHE A 46 -0.94 -24.17 -9.08
N MET A 47 -0.63 -25.41 -9.35
CA MET A 47 0.68 -25.83 -9.89
C MET A 47 0.94 -25.20 -11.25
N GLU A 48 -0.06 -25.22 -12.13
CA GLU A 48 -0.01 -24.55 -13.42
C GLU A 48 0.28 -23.06 -13.28
N GLY A 49 -0.49 -22.35 -12.45
CA GLY A 49 -0.31 -20.93 -12.17
C GLY A 49 1.05 -20.60 -11.52
N ALA A 50 1.61 -21.53 -10.75
CA ALA A 50 2.93 -21.41 -10.13
C ALA A 50 4.09 -21.80 -11.07
N GLY A 51 3.81 -22.33 -12.27
CA GLY A 51 4.83 -22.81 -13.20
C GLY A 51 5.54 -24.10 -12.73
N ILE A 52 4.88 -24.90 -11.86
CA ILE A 52 5.41 -26.12 -11.28
C ILE A 52 4.84 -27.33 -12.03
N THR A 53 5.69 -28.15 -12.63
CA THR A 53 5.30 -29.32 -13.43
C THR A 53 5.34 -30.63 -12.65
N ASP A 54 6.16 -30.72 -11.59
CA ASP A 54 6.31 -31.92 -10.78
C ASP A 54 5.44 -31.83 -9.52
N THR A 55 4.38 -32.64 -9.47
CA THR A 55 3.45 -32.72 -8.35
C THR A 55 3.86 -33.72 -7.26
N SER A 56 4.92 -34.51 -7.49
CA SER A 56 5.32 -35.59 -6.58
C SER A 56 5.79 -35.10 -5.21
N GLN A 57 6.18 -33.83 -5.12
CA GLN A 57 6.65 -33.20 -3.88
C GLN A 57 5.55 -32.48 -3.07
N LEU A 58 4.31 -32.52 -3.56
CA LEU A 58 3.21 -31.83 -2.89
C LEU A 58 2.78 -32.60 -1.63
N GLN A 59 3.23 -32.16 -0.46
CA GLN A 59 2.94 -32.81 0.83
C GLN A 59 1.88 -32.05 1.64
N ILE A 60 1.38 -30.91 1.14
CA ILE A 60 0.42 -30.06 1.84
C ILE A 60 -1.03 -30.42 1.46
N PRO A 61 -1.95 -30.56 2.41
CA PRO A 61 -3.37 -30.74 2.10
C PRO A 61 -3.95 -29.54 1.32
N PRO A 62 -4.82 -29.75 0.34
CA PRO A 62 -5.42 -28.69 -0.48
C PRO A 62 -6.08 -27.58 0.34
N GLU A 63 -6.77 -27.92 1.41
CA GLU A 63 -7.45 -26.96 2.30
C GLU A 63 -6.44 -26.09 3.06
N GLN A 64 -5.30 -26.64 3.44
CA GLN A 64 -4.24 -25.90 4.11
C GLN A 64 -3.56 -24.97 3.11
N LEU A 65 -3.28 -25.43 1.90
CA LEU A 65 -2.76 -24.60 0.82
C LEU A 65 -3.71 -23.44 0.51
N GLY A 66 -5.01 -23.72 0.36
CA GLY A 66 -6.02 -22.69 0.13
C GLY A 66 -6.04 -21.62 1.22
N ARG A 67 -5.95 -22.02 2.52
CA ARG A 67 -5.85 -21.05 3.62
C ARG A 67 -4.58 -20.22 3.57
N ILE A 68 -3.45 -20.79 3.21
CA ILE A 68 -2.17 -20.06 3.07
C ILE A 68 -2.29 -19.05 1.94
N LEU A 69 -2.75 -19.47 0.77
CA LEU A 69 -2.88 -18.60 -0.41
C LEU A 69 -3.87 -17.46 -0.15
N GLY A 70 -5.00 -17.74 0.49
CA GLY A 70 -5.96 -16.71 0.87
C GLY A 70 -5.35 -15.66 1.81
N LYS A 71 -4.56 -16.11 2.81
CA LYS A 71 -3.83 -15.16 3.68
C LYS A 71 -2.78 -14.36 2.93
N VAL A 72 -1.98 -15.01 2.07
CA VAL A 72 -0.95 -14.33 1.29
C VAL A 72 -1.57 -13.30 0.36
N ALA A 73 -2.61 -13.66 -0.38
CA ALA A 73 -3.32 -12.75 -1.27
C ALA A 73 -3.93 -11.56 -0.51
N ARG A 74 -4.56 -11.82 0.65
CA ARG A 74 -5.15 -10.76 1.50
C ARG A 74 -4.07 -9.82 2.04
N THR A 75 -3.01 -10.36 2.62
CA THR A 75 -1.89 -9.57 3.15
C THR A 75 -1.22 -8.77 2.04
N GLY A 76 -0.96 -9.41 0.90
CA GLY A 76 -0.36 -8.76 -0.27
C GLY A 76 -1.22 -7.59 -0.77
N THR A 77 -2.54 -7.77 -0.89
CA THR A 77 -3.46 -6.69 -1.29
C THR A 77 -3.39 -5.51 -0.33
N ASN A 78 -3.45 -5.76 0.99
CA ASN A 78 -3.39 -4.72 2.01
C ASN A 78 -2.08 -3.93 1.94
N GLU A 79 -0.95 -4.63 1.90
CA GLU A 79 0.36 -3.97 1.90
C GLU A 79 0.65 -3.23 0.59
N LEU A 80 0.27 -3.80 -0.55
CA LEU A 80 0.41 -3.11 -1.84
C LEU A 80 -0.44 -1.84 -1.91
N MET A 81 -1.66 -1.86 -1.36
CA MET A 81 -2.49 -0.64 -1.29
C MET A 81 -1.82 0.44 -0.43
N ARG A 82 -1.26 0.09 0.73
CA ARG A 82 -0.49 1.02 1.58
C ARG A 82 0.70 1.60 0.82
N MET A 83 1.52 0.77 0.18
CA MET A 83 2.66 1.22 -0.61
C MET A 83 2.26 2.14 -1.77
N LEU A 84 1.12 1.88 -2.43
CA LEU A 84 0.58 2.75 -3.47
C LEU A 84 0.09 4.10 -2.91
N GLN A 85 -0.47 4.12 -1.70
CA GLN A 85 -0.86 5.33 -0.99
C GLN A 85 0.37 6.15 -0.58
N ASP A 86 1.40 5.52 -0.02
CA ASP A 86 2.66 6.17 0.33
C ASP A 86 3.34 6.78 -0.91
N ARG A 87 3.36 6.02 -2.02
CA ARG A 87 3.83 6.54 -3.32
C ARG A 87 3.03 7.77 -3.76
N ALA A 88 1.71 7.74 -3.62
CA ALA A 88 0.86 8.86 -3.99
C ALA A 88 1.14 10.09 -3.11
N ALA A 89 1.38 9.91 -1.82
CA ALA A 89 1.75 10.97 -0.89
C ALA A 89 3.10 11.61 -1.27
N VAL A 90 4.12 10.79 -1.57
CA VAL A 90 5.42 11.31 -2.06
C VAL A 90 5.25 12.07 -3.37
N LYS A 91 4.46 11.54 -4.30
CA LYS A 91 4.19 12.21 -5.58
C LYS A 91 3.53 13.58 -5.38
N LEU A 92 2.55 13.70 -4.50
CA LEU A 92 1.91 14.97 -4.16
C LEU A 92 2.88 15.97 -3.52
N PHE A 93 3.80 15.48 -2.69
CA PHE A 93 4.81 16.32 -2.04
C PHE A 93 5.85 16.85 -3.05
N VAL A 94 6.21 16.03 -4.03
CA VAL A 94 7.26 16.32 -5.02
C VAL A 94 6.73 17.07 -6.24
N SER A 95 5.51 16.81 -6.67
CA SER A 95 4.90 17.48 -7.82
C SER A 95 3.42 17.73 -7.55
N ASN A 96 2.98 18.96 -7.77
CA ASN A 96 1.56 19.31 -7.75
C ASN A 96 0.76 18.66 -8.90
N GLU A 97 1.38 17.78 -9.69
CA GLU A 97 0.83 17.24 -10.91
C GLU A 97 0.35 15.79 -10.73
N ASP A 98 -0.77 15.52 -11.34
CA ASP A 98 -1.36 14.23 -11.71
C ASP A 98 -1.79 13.26 -10.61
N ARG A 99 -3.04 13.42 -10.22
CA ARG A 99 -3.83 12.32 -9.68
C ARG A 99 -3.94 11.21 -10.74
N THR A 100 -3.79 9.97 -10.31
CA THR A 100 -4.03 8.81 -11.18
C THR A 100 -5.47 8.85 -11.67
N MET A 101 -5.67 9.00 -12.98
CA MET A 101 -6.99 9.04 -13.61
C MET A 101 -7.45 7.64 -13.98
N ARG A 102 -8.75 7.38 -13.86
CA ARG A 102 -9.35 6.16 -14.40
C ARG A 102 -9.36 6.21 -15.92
N VAL A 103 -9.08 5.08 -16.53
CA VAL A 103 -9.16 4.87 -17.97
C VAL A 103 -10.26 3.86 -18.31
N ALA A 104 -10.58 3.67 -19.58
CA ALA A 104 -11.66 2.76 -19.99
C ALA A 104 -11.38 1.30 -19.57
N THR A 105 -10.12 0.87 -19.65
CA THR A 105 -9.69 -0.50 -19.29
C THR A 105 -8.34 -0.48 -18.58
N GLY A 106 -8.02 -1.58 -17.87
CA GLY A 106 -6.72 -1.74 -17.22
C GLY A 106 -6.55 -0.97 -15.91
N ASN A 107 -7.63 -0.54 -15.28
CA ASN A 107 -7.59 0.10 -13.96
C ASN A 107 -7.21 -0.94 -12.90
N ASN A 108 -6.30 -0.57 -12.00
CA ASN A 108 -5.94 -1.45 -10.90
C ASN A 108 -6.89 -1.23 -9.71
N PRO A 109 -7.62 -2.24 -9.22
CA PRO A 109 -8.50 -2.12 -8.06
C PRO A 109 -7.79 -1.51 -6.83
N MET A 110 -6.52 -1.88 -6.60
CA MET A 110 -5.74 -1.37 -5.46
C MET A 110 -5.46 0.14 -5.51
N LYS A 111 -5.66 0.81 -6.65
CA LYS A 111 -5.50 2.27 -6.81
C LYS A 111 -6.82 3.04 -6.68
N PHE A 112 -7.95 2.37 -6.94
CA PHE A 112 -9.23 3.06 -7.16
C PHE A 112 -10.34 2.62 -6.21
N MET A 113 -10.18 1.51 -5.48
CA MET A 113 -11.12 1.10 -4.44
C MET A 113 -10.83 1.83 -3.13
N ILE A 114 -11.88 1.97 -2.33
CA ILE A 114 -11.82 2.73 -1.07
C ILE A 114 -10.99 1.99 -0.02
N ASP A 115 -11.13 0.67 0.01
CA ASP A 115 -10.50 -0.20 0.99
C ASP A 115 -9.99 -1.50 0.38
N ALA A 116 -9.23 -2.24 1.17
CA ALA A 116 -8.61 -3.49 0.75
C ALA A 116 -9.62 -4.63 0.58
N ASP A 117 -10.79 -4.57 1.22
CA ASP A 117 -11.82 -5.59 1.05
C ASP A 117 -12.45 -5.49 -0.33
N GLN A 118 -12.80 -4.28 -0.76
CA GLN A 118 -13.31 -4.04 -2.12
C GLN A 118 -12.26 -4.34 -3.20
N ALA A 119 -10.99 -3.98 -2.95
CA ALA A 119 -9.92 -4.29 -3.88
C ALA A 119 -9.70 -5.81 -4.00
N PHE A 120 -9.69 -6.52 -2.89
CA PHE A 120 -9.55 -7.97 -2.86
C PHE A 120 -10.73 -8.67 -3.57
N GLU A 121 -11.96 -8.22 -3.30
CA GLU A 121 -13.15 -8.72 -3.97
C GLU A 121 -13.06 -8.55 -5.49
N ALA A 122 -12.69 -7.36 -5.97
CA ALA A 122 -12.57 -7.08 -7.39
C ALA A 122 -11.42 -7.83 -8.06
N LEU A 123 -10.32 -8.11 -7.33
CA LEU A 123 -9.19 -8.87 -7.84
C LEU A 123 -9.46 -10.36 -7.96
N PHE A 124 -10.16 -10.97 -7.00
CA PHE A 124 -10.19 -12.42 -6.83
C PHE A 124 -11.56 -13.06 -6.84
N LEU A 125 -12.62 -12.33 -6.43
CA LEU A 125 -13.95 -12.91 -6.21
C LEU A 125 -14.97 -12.46 -7.24
N ASN A 126 -15.06 -11.16 -7.48
CA ASN A 126 -16.03 -10.53 -8.39
C ASN A 126 -15.31 -9.56 -9.34
N PRO A 127 -14.67 -10.07 -10.40
CA PRO A 127 -14.04 -9.23 -11.41
C PRO A 127 -15.01 -8.20 -11.99
N ARG A 128 -14.55 -6.97 -12.19
CA ARG A 128 -15.36 -5.86 -12.70
C ARG A 128 -14.82 -5.41 -14.06
N ASP A 129 -15.70 -5.11 -14.99
CA ASP A 129 -15.29 -4.61 -16.30
C ASP A 129 -14.41 -3.36 -16.21
N GLY A 130 -13.37 -3.32 -17.01
CA GLY A 130 -12.39 -2.24 -17.02
C GLY A 130 -11.33 -2.30 -15.94
N TYR A 131 -11.37 -3.31 -15.06
CA TYR A 131 -10.36 -3.50 -14.00
C TYR A 131 -9.49 -4.73 -14.26
N LEU A 132 -8.24 -4.63 -13.77
CA LEU A 132 -7.31 -5.76 -13.72
C LEU A 132 -7.75 -6.76 -12.64
N THR A 133 -7.42 -8.03 -12.85
CA THR A 133 -7.74 -9.11 -11.92
C THR A 133 -6.46 -9.80 -11.43
N GLY A 134 -6.55 -10.49 -10.31
CA GLY A 134 -5.54 -11.42 -9.79
C GLY A 134 -4.09 -10.98 -10.02
N ALA A 135 -3.34 -11.79 -10.75
CA ALA A 135 -1.92 -11.60 -11.01
C ALA A 135 -1.61 -10.28 -11.73
N ASP A 136 -2.41 -9.90 -12.72
CA ASP A 136 -2.19 -8.67 -13.50
C ASP A 136 -2.29 -7.41 -12.62
N GLY A 137 -3.25 -7.41 -11.67
CA GLY A 137 -3.39 -6.35 -10.69
C GLY A 137 -2.16 -6.23 -9.78
N PHE A 138 -1.62 -7.35 -9.33
CA PHE A 138 -0.40 -7.40 -8.51
C PHE A 138 0.83 -6.96 -9.31
N GLU A 139 1.02 -7.47 -10.52
CA GLU A 139 2.14 -7.10 -11.38
C GLU A 139 2.15 -5.60 -11.69
N ASN A 140 0.98 -5.04 -12.03
CA ASN A 140 0.83 -3.60 -12.25
C ASN A 140 1.19 -2.78 -11.01
N ALA A 141 0.71 -3.17 -9.82
CA ALA A 141 1.02 -2.48 -8.56
C ALA A 141 2.52 -2.53 -8.24
N LEU A 142 3.12 -3.73 -8.31
CA LEU A 142 4.54 -3.93 -8.04
C LEU A 142 5.43 -3.19 -9.04
N SER A 143 5.06 -3.19 -10.33
CA SER A 143 5.77 -2.44 -11.36
C SER A 143 5.77 -0.93 -11.08
N ASP A 144 4.62 -0.38 -10.68
CA ASP A 144 4.51 1.03 -10.34
C ASP A 144 5.35 1.42 -9.12
N ILE A 145 5.33 0.59 -8.07
CA ILE A 145 6.13 0.80 -6.87
C ILE A 145 7.62 0.74 -7.21
N ARG A 146 8.04 -0.26 -7.98
CA ARG A 146 9.44 -0.41 -8.42
C ARG A 146 9.93 0.80 -9.22
N ARG A 147 9.12 1.28 -10.17
CA ARG A 147 9.46 2.48 -10.96
C ARG A 147 9.59 3.71 -10.09
N HIS A 148 8.68 3.88 -9.13
CA HIS A 148 8.76 4.97 -8.16
C HIS A 148 10.05 4.92 -7.33
N GLN A 149 10.37 3.76 -6.75
CA GLN A 149 11.58 3.59 -5.95
C GLN A 149 12.85 3.87 -6.77
N ALA A 150 12.91 3.36 -7.99
CA ALA A 150 14.05 3.60 -8.87
C ALA A 150 14.19 5.09 -9.22
N ALA A 151 13.07 5.80 -9.47
CA ALA A 151 13.09 7.23 -9.75
C ALA A 151 13.54 8.05 -8.52
N VAL A 152 13.08 7.69 -7.31
CA VAL A 152 13.55 8.31 -6.07
C VAL A 152 15.07 8.19 -5.92
N ILE A 153 15.60 6.98 -6.09
CA ILE A 153 17.05 6.74 -5.97
C ILE A 153 17.82 7.51 -7.04
N ALA A 154 17.34 7.50 -8.29
CA ALA A 154 17.99 8.19 -9.40
C ALA A 154 17.98 9.72 -9.25
N ALA A 155 17.01 10.27 -8.52
CA ALA A 155 16.87 11.70 -8.31
C ALA A 155 17.75 12.25 -7.15
N LEU A 156 18.07 11.41 -6.16
CA LEU A 156 18.74 11.87 -4.92
C LEU A 156 20.10 12.51 -5.19
N GLN A 157 20.98 11.82 -5.88
CA GLN A 157 22.34 12.29 -6.11
C GLN A 157 22.38 13.57 -6.95
N PRO A 158 21.71 13.67 -8.12
CA PRO A 158 21.74 14.90 -8.90
C PRO A 158 21.03 16.07 -8.21
N ALA A 159 19.97 15.83 -7.43
CA ALA A 159 19.33 16.88 -6.64
C ALA A 159 20.26 17.44 -5.57
N LEU A 160 20.98 16.57 -4.87
CA LEU A 160 21.98 16.98 -3.87
C LEU A 160 23.14 17.74 -4.54
N ALA A 161 23.65 17.22 -5.65
CA ALA A 161 24.72 17.86 -6.40
C ALA A 161 24.31 19.27 -6.89
N GLU A 162 23.09 19.41 -7.37
CA GLU A 162 22.54 20.72 -7.78
C GLU A 162 22.39 21.68 -6.58
N MET A 163 21.89 21.19 -5.46
CA MET A 163 21.74 22.00 -4.25
C MET A 163 23.13 22.48 -3.72
N LEU A 164 24.16 21.64 -3.80
CA LEU A 164 25.50 21.95 -3.33
C LEU A 164 26.37 22.66 -4.38
N GLY A 165 25.97 22.66 -5.64
CA GLY A 165 26.74 23.25 -6.74
C GLY A 165 27.14 24.70 -6.49
N GLY A 166 28.40 25.02 -6.69
CA GLY A 166 28.96 26.33 -6.41
C GLY A 166 29.19 26.66 -4.94
N LEU A 167 29.03 25.67 -4.01
CA LEU A 167 29.36 25.83 -2.60
C LEU A 167 30.68 25.12 -2.21
N SER A 168 31.30 24.41 -3.14
CA SER A 168 32.58 23.78 -2.85
C SER A 168 33.67 24.85 -2.65
N PRO A 169 34.70 24.61 -1.83
CA PRO A 169 35.83 25.54 -1.69
C PRO A 169 36.44 25.90 -3.04
N ASP A 170 36.64 24.93 -3.92
CA ASP A 170 37.20 25.13 -5.25
C ASP A 170 36.34 26.04 -6.14
N ASP A 171 35.01 25.88 -6.11
CA ASP A 171 34.09 26.75 -6.84
C ASP A 171 34.15 28.21 -6.35
N ILE A 172 34.25 28.36 -5.02
CA ILE A 172 34.30 29.70 -4.40
C ILE A 172 35.64 30.37 -4.66
N GLU A 173 36.75 29.63 -4.50
CA GLU A 173 38.10 30.16 -4.76
C GLU A 173 38.28 30.49 -6.25
N GLY A 174 37.77 29.68 -7.14
CA GLY A 174 37.80 29.93 -8.60
C GLY A 174 37.10 31.22 -8.98
N ASP A 175 35.94 31.49 -8.38
CA ASP A 175 35.12 32.68 -8.73
C ASP A 175 35.64 33.99 -8.13
N ILE A 176 36.30 33.95 -6.96
CA ILE A 176 36.87 35.18 -6.36
C ILE A 176 38.21 35.58 -6.94
N GLY A 177 38.77 34.81 -7.88
CA GLY A 177 40.08 35.05 -8.50
C GLY A 177 41.20 35.03 -7.46
N GLY A 178 41.92 33.94 -7.35
CA GLY A 178 42.95 33.71 -6.35
C GLY A 178 43.97 34.85 -6.23
N GLY A 179 43.68 35.79 -5.36
CA GLY A 179 44.59 36.90 -5.05
C GLY A 179 45.66 36.42 -4.12
N ILE A 180 46.93 36.46 -4.54
CA ILE A 180 48.14 36.05 -3.82
C ILE A 180 48.40 36.92 -2.55
N MET A 181 47.62 37.97 -2.27
CA MET A 181 47.81 38.87 -1.14
C MET A 181 46.65 38.80 -0.13
N GLY A 182 46.80 38.02 0.88
CA GLY A 182 46.28 38.17 2.26
C GLY A 182 44.78 38.38 2.54
N GLY A 183 43.93 38.56 1.54
CA GLY A 183 42.50 38.84 1.72
C GLY A 183 41.57 37.75 1.16
N GLY A 184 42.08 36.65 0.65
CA GLY A 184 41.32 35.59 -0.04
C GLY A 184 40.32 34.87 0.87
N SER A 185 40.71 34.49 2.06
CA SER A 185 39.85 33.74 2.99
C SER A 185 38.58 34.51 3.41
N ARG A 186 38.71 35.84 3.64
CA ARG A 186 37.56 36.65 4.04
C ARG A 186 36.56 36.81 2.86
N LYS A 187 37.10 37.06 1.66
CA LYS A 187 36.26 37.14 0.45
C LYS A 187 35.58 35.81 0.12
N ALA A 188 36.32 34.68 0.31
CA ALA A 188 35.76 33.38 0.12
C ALA A 188 34.60 33.08 1.09
N TRP A 189 34.78 33.46 2.36
CA TRP A 189 33.72 33.33 3.36
C TRP A 189 32.53 34.22 3.07
N ASP A 190 32.73 35.47 2.69
CA ASP A 190 31.65 36.39 2.33
C ASP A 190 30.87 35.87 1.09
N GLU A 191 31.54 35.32 0.08
CA GLU A 191 30.89 34.72 -1.09
C GLU A 191 30.16 33.42 -0.74
N PHE A 192 30.76 32.57 0.09
CA PHE A 192 30.08 31.37 0.62
C PHE A 192 28.78 31.75 1.35
N THR A 193 28.86 32.68 2.29
CA THR A 193 27.72 33.14 3.08
C THR A 193 26.62 33.68 2.19
N LYS A 194 26.96 34.52 1.22
CA LYS A 194 26.02 35.07 0.25
C LYS A 194 25.32 33.99 -0.56
N ARG A 195 26.03 32.97 -1.04
CA ARG A 195 25.45 31.86 -1.80
C ARG A 195 24.58 30.97 -0.93
N TRP A 196 25.02 30.72 0.31
CA TRP A 196 24.25 29.98 1.30
C TRP A 196 22.93 30.66 1.62
N GLU A 197 22.98 31.96 1.96
CA GLU A 197 21.80 32.77 2.27
C GLU A 197 20.83 32.85 1.09
N ALA A 198 21.34 33.01 -0.13
CA ALA A 198 20.53 33.02 -1.34
C ALA A 198 19.76 31.70 -1.55
N ARG A 199 20.34 30.56 -1.16
CA ARG A 199 19.65 29.26 -1.19
C ARG A 199 18.67 29.10 -0.04
N ALA A 200 19.08 29.50 1.16
CA ALA A 200 18.25 29.45 2.35
C ALA A 200 17.01 30.35 2.25
N ALA A 201 17.06 31.40 1.43
CA ALA A 201 15.93 32.30 1.19
C ALA A 201 14.95 31.82 0.11
N GLN A 202 15.13 30.63 -0.49
CA GLN A 202 14.28 30.15 -1.59
C GLN A 202 12.88 29.67 -1.19
N GLY A 203 12.51 29.68 0.09
CA GLY A 203 11.20 29.28 0.56
C GLY A 203 11.09 29.41 2.09
N GLU A 204 9.96 28.98 2.64
CA GLU A 204 9.72 29.07 4.08
C GLU A 204 10.61 28.13 4.90
N ASN A 205 11.02 26.99 4.28
CA ASN A 205 11.87 25.96 4.89
C ASN A 205 13.34 26.04 4.41
N GLY A 206 13.71 27.11 3.73
CA GLY A 206 15.09 27.39 3.34
C GLY A 206 15.69 26.34 2.41
N MET A 207 16.82 25.76 2.85
CA MET A 207 17.57 24.74 2.09
C MET A 207 16.76 23.50 1.75
N LEU A 208 15.76 23.15 2.56
CA LEU A 208 14.87 22.02 2.28
C LEU A 208 14.01 22.28 1.04
N ASP A 209 13.46 23.47 0.90
CA ASP A 209 12.67 23.82 -0.28
C ASP A 209 13.52 23.85 -1.56
N ALA A 210 14.77 24.33 -1.46
CA ALA A 210 15.72 24.25 -2.56
C ALA A 210 16.01 22.80 -2.98
N PHE A 211 16.23 21.91 -2.02
CA PHE A 211 16.43 20.49 -2.29
C PHE A 211 15.18 19.85 -2.92
N ILE A 212 14.00 20.05 -2.33
CA ILE A 212 12.74 19.50 -2.85
C ILE A 212 12.49 19.95 -4.29
N LYS A 213 12.76 21.21 -4.61
CA LYS A 213 12.62 21.73 -5.97
C LYS A 213 13.55 21.05 -6.97
N ALA A 214 14.81 20.86 -6.60
CA ALA A 214 15.77 20.12 -7.43
C ALA A 214 15.37 18.64 -7.54
N PHE A 215 15.02 18.01 -6.43
CA PHE A 215 14.59 16.62 -6.38
C PHE A 215 13.34 16.37 -7.25
N SER A 216 12.34 17.24 -7.19
CA SER A 216 11.12 17.13 -8.00
C SER A 216 11.41 17.08 -9.50
N ARG A 217 12.32 17.94 -9.99
CA ARG A 217 12.73 17.94 -11.40
C ARG A 217 13.42 16.64 -11.79
N HIS A 218 14.42 16.23 -11.01
CA HIS A 218 15.18 15.01 -11.29
C HIS A 218 14.31 13.76 -11.17
N TYR A 219 13.37 13.73 -10.24
CA TYR A 219 12.40 12.65 -10.10
C TYR A 219 11.47 12.54 -11.31
N ALA A 220 10.90 13.67 -11.77
CA ALA A 220 10.07 13.69 -12.97
C ALA A 220 10.83 13.25 -14.22
N ASP A 221 12.10 13.68 -14.35
CA ASP A 221 12.98 13.28 -15.44
C ASP A 221 13.31 11.78 -15.40
N ALA A 222 13.55 11.23 -14.22
CA ALA A 222 13.80 9.80 -14.05
C ALA A 222 12.58 8.97 -14.44
N LEU A 223 11.37 9.38 -14.02
CA LEU A 223 10.13 8.68 -14.40
C LEU A 223 9.87 8.70 -15.90
N ARG A 224 10.22 9.77 -16.61
CA ARG A 224 10.05 9.85 -18.07
C ARG A 224 11.00 8.95 -18.86
N LYS A 225 12.14 8.60 -18.28
CA LYS A 225 13.17 7.75 -18.91
C LYS A 225 12.94 6.26 -18.68
N MET A 226 12.03 5.87 -17.79
CA MET A 226 11.66 4.49 -17.44
C MET A 226 10.38 4.03 -18.16
#